data_8a58f275aed4888ff0c69a6d37b27376
#
_entry.id   8a58f275aed4888ff0c69a6d37b27376
#
_cell.length_a   1.000
_cell.length_b   1.000
_cell.length_c   1.000
_cell.angle_alpha   90.00
_cell.angle_beta   90.00
_cell.angle_gamma   90.00
#
_symmetry.space_group_name_H-M   'P 1'
#
loop_
_entity.id
_entity.type
_entity.pdbx_description
1 polymer ?
#
loop_
_entity_poly.entity_id
_entity_poly.type
_entity_poly.pdbx_seq_one_letter_code
_entity_poly.pdbx_strand_id
1 'polypeptide(L)'
;MSCLSSVIKLSAASVVMTMLLSGCSSALTPSTAQNTSESVLNTQLNELTSNKSCTASYQCKVLGVGSRVCGGPSKYVVYSTLNNSQKHAEQLAQKITQQEQKNNTALEFDDCSPVLEVHSLCIDNQCKTVNYQ
;
A
#
# COMPACT_ATOMS: atom_id res chain seq x y z
N MET A 1 -14.39 36.39 -46.13
CA MET A 1 -13.91 36.34 -47.52
C MET A 1 -13.57 34.91 -47.81
N SER A 2 -14.51 34.31 -48.48
CA SER A 2 -14.46 33.55 -49.73
C SER A 2 -13.91 32.15 -49.57
N CYS A 3 -14.79 31.14 -49.60
CA CYS A 3 -15.20 30.39 -50.80
C CYS A 3 -14.08 29.48 -51.32
N LEU A 4 -14.30 28.24 -51.61
CA LEU A 4 -15.18 27.56 -52.56
C LEU A 4 -15.17 26.04 -52.30
N SER A 5 -16.32 25.46 -52.21
CA SER A 5 -16.83 24.33 -52.94
C SER A 5 -15.90 23.64 -53.93
N SER A 6 -15.82 22.30 -53.78
CA SER A 6 -15.72 21.40 -54.89
C SER A 6 -16.39 20.09 -54.61
N VAL A 7 -17.46 19.85 -55.28
CA VAL A 7 -18.27 18.64 -55.38
C VAL A 7 -17.66 17.75 -56.45
N ILE A 8 -17.32 16.51 -56.20
CA ILE A 8 -17.16 15.48 -57.21
C ILE A 8 -17.61 14.13 -56.69
N LYS A 9 -18.79 13.72 -57.13
CA LYS A 9 -19.26 12.47 -57.69
C LYS A 9 -18.87 11.11 -57.10
N LEU A 10 -19.96 10.44 -56.70
CA LEU A 10 -20.30 9.04 -56.81
C LEU A 10 -19.26 8.09 -57.43
N SER A 11 -18.97 7.03 -56.67
CA SER A 11 -18.95 5.68 -57.23
C SER A 11 -19.28 4.65 -56.14
N ALA A 12 -20.29 3.86 -56.38
CA ALA A 12 -20.72 2.75 -55.58
C ALA A 12 -19.73 1.58 -55.68
N ALA A 13 -19.24 1.12 -54.56
CA ALA A 13 -18.71 -0.22 -54.44
C ALA A 13 -18.95 -0.69 -52.99
N SER A 14 -19.98 -1.54 -52.88
CA SER A 14 -20.35 -2.29 -51.68
C SER A 14 -19.24 -3.25 -51.31
N VAL A 15 -18.56 -3.02 -50.18
CA VAL A 15 -17.81 -4.06 -49.48
C VAL A 15 -18.29 -4.07 -48.05
N VAL A 16 -19.13 -5.03 -47.76
CA VAL A 16 -19.55 -5.41 -46.41
C VAL A 16 -18.34 -6.07 -45.77
N MET A 17 -17.59 -5.29 -45.01
CA MET A 17 -16.49 -5.81 -44.16
C MET A 17 -17.03 -5.86 -42.74
N THR A 18 -17.59 -7.02 -42.36
CA THR A 18 -17.92 -7.38 -40.98
C THR A 18 -16.66 -7.45 -40.15
N MET A 19 -16.28 -6.36 -39.48
CA MET A 19 -15.27 -6.38 -38.44
C MET A 19 -15.91 -6.98 -37.18
N LEU A 20 -15.56 -8.24 -36.93
CA LEU A 20 -15.70 -8.87 -35.60
C LEU A 20 -14.76 -8.17 -34.65
N LEU A 21 -15.22 -7.15 -33.93
CA LEU A 21 -14.55 -6.58 -32.78
C LEU A 21 -14.64 -7.63 -31.63
N SER A 22 -13.68 -8.52 -31.58
CA SER A 22 -13.41 -9.33 -30.39
C SER A 22 -12.88 -8.38 -29.31
N GLY A 23 -13.78 -7.73 -28.58
CA GLY A 23 -13.45 -6.98 -27.39
C GLY A 23 -12.97 -7.93 -26.30
N CYS A 24 -11.66 -8.08 -26.14
CA CYS A 24 -11.10 -8.58 -24.89
C CYS A 24 -11.39 -7.55 -23.80
N SER A 25 -12.54 -7.70 -23.13
CA SER A 25 -12.78 -7.06 -21.84
C SER A 25 -11.89 -7.77 -20.81
N SER A 26 -10.64 -7.31 -20.66
CA SER A 26 -9.87 -7.62 -19.47
C SER A 26 -10.60 -6.97 -18.30
N ALA A 27 -11.47 -7.72 -17.65
CA ALA A 27 -12.00 -7.37 -16.34
C ALA A 27 -10.80 -7.34 -15.39
N LEU A 28 -10.20 -6.16 -15.21
CA LEU A 28 -9.26 -5.89 -14.14
C LEU A 28 -10.05 -6.07 -12.84
N THR A 29 -9.91 -7.22 -12.21
CA THR A 29 -10.43 -7.46 -10.88
C THR A 29 -9.77 -6.46 -9.95
N PRO A 30 -10.53 -5.62 -9.22
CA PRO A 30 -9.98 -4.56 -8.35
C PRO A 30 -9.05 -5.09 -7.24
N SER A 31 -9.14 -6.37 -6.92
CA SER A 31 -8.33 -7.04 -5.91
C SER A 31 -6.82 -7.04 -6.20
N THR A 32 -6.41 -7.19 -7.46
CA THR A 32 -4.97 -7.28 -7.80
C THR A 32 -4.24 -5.93 -7.65
N ALA A 33 -4.89 -4.83 -7.99
CA ALA A 33 -4.30 -3.49 -7.89
C ALA A 33 -4.14 -3.04 -6.43
N GLN A 34 -5.05 -3.43 -5.55
CA GLN A 34 -4.98 -3.11 -4.11
C GLN A 34 -3.83 -3.85 -3.42
N ASN A 35 -3.65 -5.14 -3.70
CA ASN A 35 -2.57 -5.94 -3.13
C ASN A 35 -1.18 -5.43 -3.58
N THR A 36 -1.04 -4.95 -4.81
CA THR A 36 0.21 -4.36 -5.31
C THR A 36 0.55 -3.07 -4.56
N SER A 37 -0.43 -2.21 -4.31
CA SER A 37 -0.24 -0.96 -3.58
C SER A 37 0.20 -1.19 -2.13
N GLU A 38 -0.43 -2.14 -1.43
CA GLU A 38 -0.09 -2.50 -0.05
C GLU A 38 1.31 -3.11 0.06
N SER A 39 1.66 -4.01 -0.86
CA SER A 39 3.00 -4.60 -0.93
C SER A 39 4.09 -3.54 -1.12
N VAL A 40 3.87 -2.55 -1.99
CA VAL A 40 4.81 -1.45 -2.21
C VAL A 40 4.98 -0.61 -0.95
N LEU A 41 3.90 -0.24 -0.26
CA LEU A 41 3.96 0.53 0.99
C LEU A 41 4.70 -0.23 2.09
N ASN A 42 4.45 -1.52 2.23
CA ASN A 42 5.15 -2.39 3.20
C ASN A 42 6.65 -2.48 2.88
N THR A 43 7.03 -2.58 1.61
CA THR A 43 8.44 -2.57 1.19
C THR A 43 9.11 -1.26 1.56
N GLN A 44 8.50 -0.12 1.24
CA GLN A 44 9.02 1.21 1.60
C GLN A 44 9.18 1.39 3.10
N LEU A 45 8.21 0.93 3.90
CA LEU A 45 8.30 0.97 5.35
C LEU A 45 9.45 0.10 5.87
N ASN A 46 9.59 -1.11 5.35
CA ASN A 46 10.67 -2.03 5.74
C ASN A 46 12.04 -1.46 5.41
N GLU A 47 12.22 -0.87 4.23
CA GLU A 47 13.47 -0.20 3.83
C GLU A 47 13.78 0.96 4.76
N LEU A 48 12.80 1.85 5.02
CA LEU A 48 12.96 2.99 5.92
C LEU A 48 13.31 2.56 7.34
N THR A 49 12.73 1.47 7.84
CA THR A 49 12.91 0.99 9.23
C THR A 49 13.99 -0.08 9.38
N SER A 50 14.72 -0.41 8.32
CA SER A 50 15.77 -1.44 8.31
C SER A 50 16.96 -1.07 9.20
N ASN A 51 17.36 0.21 9.19
CA ASN A 51 18.45 0.69 10.03
C ASN A 51 17.95 0.89 11.47
N LYS A 52 18.36 -0.01 12.35
CA LYS A 52 18.00 -0.02 13.77
C LYS A 52 19.13 0.49 14.68
N SER A 53 20.19 1.07 14.13
CA SER A 53 21.32 1.57 14.91
C SER A 53 20.87 2.65 15.89
N CYS A 54 21.33 2.58 17.14
CA CYS A 54 21.01 3.53 18.20
C CYS A 54 22.19 3.74 19.14
N THR A 55 22.20 4.86 19.83
CA THR A 55 23.13 5.19 20.91
C THR A 55 22.43 5.35 22.25
N ALA A 56 21.10 5.51 22.23
CA ALA A 56 20.27 5.65 23.41
C ALA A 56 18.85 5.13 23.16
N SER A 57 18.18 4.60 24.19
CA SER A 57 16.88 3.97 24.08
C SER A 57 15.74 4.91 23.62
N TYR A 58 15.84 6.22 23.90
CA TYR A 58 14.85 7.19 23.43
C TYR A 58 14.76 7.30 21.90
N GLN A 59 15.81 6.86 21.19
CA GLN A 59 15.83 6.81 19.72
C GLN A 59 15.06 5.62 19.17
N CYS A 60 14.82 4.60 19.98
CA CYS A 60 14.08 3.43 19.58
C CYS A 60 12.58 3.67 19.72
N LYS A 61 11.87 3.54 18.62
CA LYS A 61 10.42 3.75 18.54
C LYS A 61 9.72 2.47 18.15
N VAL A 62 8.50 2.33 18.67
CA VAL A 62 7.55 1.30 18.27
C VAL A 62 6.44 1.98 17.48
N LEU A 63 6.11 1.42 16.34
CA LEU A 63 5.09 1.93 15.44
C LEU A 63 4.06 0.83 15.19
N GLY A 64 2.80 1.09 15.56
CA GLY A 64 1.67 0.24 15.17
C GLY A 64 1.36 0.45 13.69
N VAL A 65 1.23 -0.63 12.93
CA VAL A 65 1.04 -0.61 11.48
C VAL A 65 -0.12 -1.53 11.12
N GLY A 66 -0.94 -1.07 10.17
CA GLY A 66 -2.06 -1.83 9.68
C GLY A 66 -3.31 -1.71 10.55
N SER A 67 -4.34 -2.45 10.20
CA SER A 67 -5.63 -2.47 10.91
C SER A 67 -6.24 -3.85 10.84
N ARG A 68 -6.56 -4.42 11.97
CA ARG A 68 -7.28 -5.70 12.06
C ARG A 68 -8.79 -5.47 12.04
N VAL A 69 -9.53 -6.46 11.58
CA VAL A 69 -11.01 -6.43 11.57
C VAL A 69 -11.57 -6.20 12.98
N CYS A 70 -10.97 -6.87 13.98
CA CYS A 70 -11.36 -6.75 15.39
C CYS A 70 -10.78 -5.53 16.11
N GLY A 71 -10.09 -4.62 15.38
CA GLY A 71 -9.43 -3.45 15.94
C GLY A 71 -7.96 -3.67 16.29
N GLY A 72 -7.25 -2.56 16.45
CA GLY A 72 -5.81 -2.54 16.71
C GLY A 72 -4.95 -2.72 15.44
N PRO A 73 -3.61 -2.59 15.59
CA PRO A 73 -2.68 -2.75 14.49
C PRO A 73 -2.53 -4.22 14.08
N SER A 74 -2.19 -4.47 12.82
CA SER A 74 -1.86 -5.80 12.32
C SER A 74 -0.49 -6.25 12.80
N LYS A 75 0.43 -5.30 13.00
CA LYS A 75 1.80 -5.57 13.48
C LYS A 75 2.41 -4.36 14.16
N TYR A 76 3.46 -4.59 14.92
CA TYR A 76 4.35 -3.54 15.44
C TYR A 76 5.70 -3.58 14.74
N VAL A 77 6.24 -2.41 14.41
CA VAL A 77 7.56 -2.24 13.80
C VAL A 77 8.44 -1.44 14.75
N VAL A 78 9.61 -2.00 15.08
CA VAL A 78 10.64 -1.31 15.87
C VAL A 78 11.68 -0.71 14.94
N TYR A 79 11.99 0.56 15.12
CA TYR A 79 12.97 1.29 14.32
C TYR A 79 13.73 2.33 15.13
N SER A 80 14.81 2.86 14.57
CA SER A 80 15.59 3.93 15.17
C SER A 80 15.32 5.27 14.50
N THR A 81 15.16 6.32 15.30
CA THR A 81 15.08 7.71 14.80
C THR A 81 16.45 8.36 14.62
N LEU A 82 17.55 7.65 14.92
CA LEU A 82 18.91 8.18 14.75
C LEU A 82 19.19 8.53 13.28
N ASN A 83 18.79 7.65 12.36
CA ASN A 83 19.03 7.80 10.92
C ASN A 83 17.76 7.78 10.08
N ASN A 84 16.58 7.72 10.70
CA ASN A 84 15.31 7.59 10.02
C ASN A 84 14.34 8.70 10.43
N SER A 85 13.57 9.18 9.48
CA SER A 85 12.53 10.17 9.73
C SER A 85 11.31 9.52 10.41
N GLN A 86 11.08 9.87 11.69
CA GLN A 86 9.89 9.44 12.41
C GLN A 86 8.60 9.81 11.65
N LYS A 87 8.51 11.05 11.19
CA LYS A 87 7.35 11.55 10.44
C LYS A 87 7.08 10.71 9.18
N HIS A 88 8.13 10.31 8.47
CA HIS A 88 7.98 9.50 7.25
C HIS A 88 7.51 8.09 7.58
N ALA A 89 8.06 7.46 8.64
CA ALA A 89 7.61 6.15 9.10
C ALA A 89 6.12 6.17 9.50
N GLU A 90 5.70 7.17 10.27
CA GLU A 90 4.30 7.36 10.68
C GLU A 90 3.37 7.56 9.47
N GLN A 91 3.79 8.33 8.47
CA GLN A 91 3.00 8.54 7.24
C GLN A 91 2.83 7.25 6.43
N LEU A 92 3.87 6.43 6.31
CA LEU A 92 3.78 5.12 5.64
C LEU A 92 2.88 4.16 6.42
N ALA A 93 3.04 4.08 7.74
CA ALA A 93 2.17 3.27 8.59
C ALA A 93 0.70 3.67 8.47
N GLN A 94 0.41 4.97 8.46
CA GLN A 94 -0.94 5.49 8.30
C GLN A 94 -1.56 5.08 6.95
N LYS A 95 -0.78 5.15 5.86
CA LYS A 95 -1.25 4.73 4.53
C LYS A 95 -1.56 3.23 4.48
N ILE A 96 -0.70 2.41 5.08
CA ILE A 96 -0.93 0.96 5.19
C ILE A 96 -2.20 0.70 6.00
N THR A 97 -2.35 1.35 7.15
CA THR A 97 -3.52 1.23 8.01
C THR A 97 -4.81 1.58 7.26
N GLN A 98 -4.83 2.69 6.52
CA GLN A 98 -5.99 3.09 5.71
C GLN A 98 -6.31 2.08 4.60
N GLN A 99 -5.28 1.47 4.01
CA GLN A 99 -5.45 0.46 2.97
C GLN A 99 -6.05 -0.83 3.55
N GLU A 100 -5.50 -1.33 4.66
CA GLU A 100 -6.03 -2.51 5.35
C GLU A 100 -7.47 -2.27 5.87
N GLN A 101 -7.77 -1.08 6.42
CA GLN A 101 -9.13 -0.74 6.84
C GLN A 101 -10.15 -0.87 5.70
N LYS A 102 -9.79 -0.41 4.49
CA LYS A 102 -10.66 -0.54 3.32
C LYS A 102 -10.84 -2.01 2.92
N ASN A 103 -9.79 -2.81 3.02
CA ASN A 103 -9.84 -4.23 2.71
C ASN A 103 -10.68 -5.00 3.74
N ASN A 104 -10.57 -4.64 5.02
CA ASN A 104 -11.28 -5.29 6.13
C ASN A 104 -12.81 -5.13 6.07
N THR A 105 -13.32 -4.07 5.43
CA THR A 105 -14.77 -3.87 5.29
C THR A 105 -15.45 -4.95 4.45
N ALA A 106 -14.68 -5.73 3.69
CA ALA A 106 -15.16 -6.81 2.82
C ALA A 106 -14.94 -8.21 3.42
N LEU A 107 -14.31 -8.30 4.59
CA LEU A 107 -13.96 -9.58 5.23
C LEU A 107 -14.90 -9.87 6.39
N GLU A 108 -15.30 -11.14 6.52
CA GLU A 108 -15.93 -11.65 7.74
C GLU A 108 -14.87 -11.79 8.84
N PHE A 109 -15.34 -11.81 10.11
CA PHE A 109 -14.46 -11.93 11.28
C PHE A 109 -13.67 -13.24 11.22
N ASP A 110 -12.35 -13.07 11.23
CA ASP A 110 -11.41 -14.16 11.37
C ASP A 110 -10.82 -14.16 12.80
N ASP A 111 -9.57 -14.45 13.01
CA ASP A 111 -8.93 -14.48 14.31
C ASP A 111 -8.86 -13.10 14.99
N CYS A 112 -9.57 -12.97 16.13
CA CYS A 112 -9.58 -11.77 16.97
C CYS A 112 -8.51 -11.77 18.08
N SER A 113 -7.55 -12.69 18.04
CA SER A 113 -6.43 -12.69 19.00
C SER A 113 -5.67 -11.37 18.98
N PRO A 114 -5.41 -10.73 20.12
CA PRO A 114 -4.71 -9.45 20.17
C PRO A 114 -3.25 -9.60 19.71
N VAL A 115 -2.78 -8.64 18.93
CA VAL A 115 -1.33 -8.48 18.70
C VAL A 115 -0.75 -7.85 19.95
N LEU A 116 0.19 -8.55 20.59
CA LEU A 116 0.82 -8.07 21.81
C LEU A 116 1.61 -6.80 21.54
N GLU A 117 1.36 -5.78 22.35
CA GLU A 117 2.15 -4.55 22.33
C GLU A 117 3.57 -4.86 22.77
N VAL A 118 4.53 -4.26 22.08
CA VAL A 118 5.94 -4.44 22.35
C VAL A 118 6.58 -3.11 22.77
N HIS A 119 7.62 -3.20 23.58
CA HIS A 119 8.48 -2.07 23.90
C HIS A 119 9.81 -2.18 23.16
N SER A 120 10.57 -1.11 23.09
CA SER A 120 11.87 -1.12 22.45
C SER A 120 12.92 -0.42 23.29
N LEU A 121 14.10 -1.02 23.34
CA LEU A 121 15.30 -0.48 23.99
C LEU A 121 16.49 -0.56 23.03
N CYS A 122 17.47 0.32 23.26
CA CYS A 122 18.74 0.25 22.59
C CYS A 122 19.66 -0.76 23.33
N ILE A 123 19.86 -1.90 22.73
CA ILE A 123 20.69 -3.00 23.27
C ILE A 123 21.74 -3.33 22.22
N ASP A 124 23.02 -3.32 22.60
CA ASP A 124 24.15 -3.54 21.69
C ASP A 124 24.14 -2.60 20.47
N ASN A 125 23.85 -1.32 20.69
CA ASN A 125 23.72 -0.28 19.66
C ASN A 125 22.64 -0.57 18.60
N GLN A 126 21.64 -1.40 18.95
CA GLN A 126 20.50 -1.73 18.08
C GLN A 126 19.18 -1.63 18.83
N CYS A 127 18.16 -1.09 18.17
CA CYS A 127 16.81 -1.10 18.69
C CYS A 127 16.24 -2.51 18.64
N LYS A 128 16.05 -3.10 19.79
CA LYS A 128 15.48 -4.45 19.98
C LYS A 128 14.15 -4.38 20.67
N THR A 129 13.26 -5.31 20.34
CA THR A 129 12.01 -5.51 21.07
C THR A 129 12.29 -6.13 22.42
N VAL A 130 11.57 -5.66 23.44
CA VAL A 130 11.53 -6.25 24.78
C VAL A 130 10.09 -6.49 25.17
N ASN A 131 9.82 -7.69 25.69
CA ASN A 131 8.51 -8.04 26.23
C ASN A 131 8.67 -8.07 27.75
N TYR A 132 7.82 -7.35 28.46
CA TYR A 132 7.71 -7.50 29.91
C TYR A 132 6.71 -8.64 30.16
N GLN A 133 7.22 -9.74 30.70
CA GLN A 133 6.41 -10.82 31.27
C GLN A 133 6.00 -10.48 32.69
#